data_ecf46c18db8ea77eb17458844d41df58
#
_entry.id   ecf46c18db8ea77eb17458844d41df58
#
_cell.length_a   1.000
_cell.length_b   1.000
_cell.length_c   1.000
_cell.angle_alpha   90.00
_cell.angle_beta   90.00
_cell.angle_gamma   90.00
#
_symmetry.space_group_name_H-M   'P 1'
#
loop_
_entity.id
_entity.type
_entity.pdbx_description
1 polymer ?
#
loop_
_entity_poly.entity_id
_entity_poly.type
_entity_poly.pdbx_seq_one_letter_code
_entity_poly.pdbx_strand_id
1 'polypeptide(L)'
;MCGISGIFNFSGAPVSEAELRKMNSIIHHRGPDGDGVYIEGNVGIGSTRLAIIDLREIANMPIYDSENRYVIVYNGEIFNYIEVKKELLARGHKFHTDSDTEVILNAYKEWGEDCLHRLNGMWAFAIWDKQERTLFCSRDRYGIKPLYFYRDKDRLVFGSEIKQLLSCGIDKTVNDETVYDYLVFHFIDHTENTFFKNVTKVQAGHKFTVKNNEFKLSRWYNLPESGKMEDTKNLYSEFYDLLYDSVRLRLRSDVEVGSCLSGGLDSSAIVCIMHEILHNEGKPEIQKTYTACFDDPLIDERPFVEEVIKQTNSTKYYLFPDITGFKNDIDKLTYHQDEPYTGATVFSQWSVFKKIHETGIKVVLDGQGSDEILLGYFSFFPFHLKRKLLNPLKFITEYLNGVNTTNLGYNKFTQNLIYFNNGSVRYRHVLKNSSAFVNNEFISRYNRRDVFNEMIAASGLEANRLSNLWNISLPSLLRYEDRNSMAFSVEARIPFLDHRLVEYIFSIPLDKLIHKGWTKHVLRESLKGKIPEDIRMRKGKLAFSVPQKKWLLEMKPELLDVFGNDSRSSRFIDNEKIRGIISGGSFNDKLLYRAFALEKWMRVFDLK
;
A
#
# COMPACT_ATOMS: atom_id res chain seq x y z
N MET A 1 8.13 11.87 5.60
CA MET A 1 8.62 10.93 4.56
C MET A 1 9.41 11.65 3.48
N CYS A 2 10.15 10.89 2.68
CA CYS A 2 11.13 11.44 1.76
C CYS A 2 10.97 10.79 0.38
N GLY A 3 11.86 11.10 -0.53
CA GLY A 3 12.10 10.34 -1.74
C GLY A 3 13.57 10.06 -1.89
N ILE A 4 13.93 8.94 -2.48
CA ILE A 4 15.32 8.60 -2.78
C ILE A 4 15.52 8.43 -4.28
N SER A 5 16.74 8.67 -4.72
CA SER A 5 17.21 8.45 -6.09
C SER A 5 18.64 7.91 -6.07
N GLY A 6 19.02 7.19 -7.13
CA GLY A 6 20.40 6.75 -7.27
C GLY A 6 20.75 6.27 -8.65
N ILE A 7 22.02 6.41 -8.97
CA ILE A 7 22.63 5.97 -10.23
C ILE A 7 23.96 5.27 -9.90
N PHE A 8 24.18 4.11 -10.52
CA PHE A 8 25.47 3.41 -10.49
C PHE A 8 25.85 3.04 -11.93
N ASN A 9 26.96 3.57 -12.43
CA ASN A 9 27.46 3.28 -13.78
C ASN A 9 28.45 2.10 -13.75
N PHE A 10 28.05 0.96 -14.27
CA PHE A 10 28.92 -0.24 -14.38
C PHE A 10 30.11 -0.02 -15.32
N SER A 11 29.97 0.90 -16.28
CA SER A 11 31.06 1.30 -17.19
C SER A 11 32.20 2.07 -16.50
N GLY A 12 32.01 2.49 -15.24
CA GLY A 12 32.95 3.36 -14.53
C GLY A 12 32.84 4.86 -14.89
N ALA A 13 31.94 5.24 -15.81
CA ALA A 13 31.71 6.62 -16.17
C ALA A 13 31.16 7.42 -14.95
N PRO A 14 31.55 8.68 -14.76
CA PRO A 14 31.06 9.49 -13.64
C PRO A 14 29.56 9.71 -13.74
N VAL A 15 28.89 9.79 -12.58
CA VAL A 15 27.47 10.15 -12.50
C VAL A 15 27.29 11.64 -12.76
N SER A 16 26.29 12.00 -13.55
CA SER A 16 25.90 13.39 -13.80
C SER A 16 25.10 13.94 -12.62
N GLU A 17 25.59 14.98 -11.99
CA GLU A 17 24.86 15.69 -10.94
C GLU A 17 23.52 16.25 -11.46
N ALA A 18 23.50 16.79 -12.66
CA ALA A 18 22.30 17.32 -13.28
C ALA A 18 21.21 16.26 -13.45
N GLU A 19 21.58 15.02 -13.82
CA GLU A 19 20.65 13.91 -13.94
C GLU A 19 20.07 13.51 -12.57
N LEU A 20 20.92 13.40 -11.55
CA LEU A 20 20.49 13.04 -10.20
C LEU A 20 19.60 14.13 -9.56
N ARG A 21 19.95 15.42 -9.73
CA ARG A 21 19.10 16.53 -9.28
C ARG A 21 17.76 16.59 -10.02
N LYS A 22 17.73 16.24 -11.30
CA LYS A 22 16.48 16.12 -12.06
C LYS A 22 15.58 15.01 -11.47
N MET A 23 16.16 13.87 -11.09
CA MET A 23 15.40 12.80 -10.38
C MET A 23 14.79 13.33 -9.08
N ASN A 24 15.53 14.09 -8.27
CA ASN A 24 15.02 14.68 -7.02
C ASN A 24 13.91 15.70 -7.30
N SER A 25 14.09 16.58 -8.28
CA SER A 25 13.12 17.64 -8.58
C SER A 25 11.73 17.10 -8.97
N ILE A 26 11.69 15.98 -9.69
CA ILE A 26 10.44 15.33 -10.13
C ILE A 26 9.62 14.81 -8.94
N ILE A 27 10.28 14.46 -7.84
CA ILE A 27 9.63 13.95 -6.62
C ILE A 27 9.68 14.97 -5.47
N HIS A 28 9.86 16.25 -5.75
CA HIS A 28 9.90 17.31 -4.71
C HIS A 28 8.65 17.30 -3.82
N HIS A 29 7.48 16.93 -4.38
CA HIS A 29 6.23 16.77 -3.64
C HIS A 29 6.32 15.75 -2.48
N ARG A 30 7.26 14.80 -2.52
CA ARG A 30 7.46 13.83 -1.43
C ARG A 30 8.16 14.45 -0.23
N GLY A 31 9.04 15.42 -0.47
CA GLY A 31 9.87 16.00 0.57
C GLY A 31 10.27 17.44 0.25
N PRO A 32 9.36 18.41 0.52
CA PRO A 32 9.59 19.81 0.18
C PRO A 32 10.50 20.54 1.17
N ASP A 33 10.85 19.95 2.31
CA ASP A 33 11.59 20.61 3.40
C ASP A 33 13.12 20.59 3.19
N GLY A 34 13.62 19.79 2.23
CA GLY A 34 15.04 19.74 1.89
C GLY A 34 15.35 18.75 0.77
N ASP A 35 16.48 18.93 0.12
CA ASP A 35 17.02 17.97 -0.85
C ASP A 35 18.56 17.94 -0.78
N GLY A 36 19.13 16.83 -1.24
CA GLY A 36 20.57 16.71 -1.32
C GLY A 36 21.01 15.57 -2.24
N VAL A 37 22.28 15.66 -2.67
CA VAL A 37 22.92 14.64 -3.51
C VAL A 37 24.34 14.36 -3.01
N TYR A 38 24.77 13.15 -3.17
CA TYR A 38 26.16 12.71 -2.99
C TYR A 38 26.62 12.02 -4.27
N ILE A 39 27.83 12.35 -4.73
CA ILE A 39 28.43 11.76 -5.93
C ILE A 39 29.88 11.42 -5.65
N GLU A 40 30.28 10.18 -6.01
CA GLU A 40 31.66 9.72 -5.98
C GLU A 40 31.94 8.86 -7.19
N GLY A 41 32.58 9.45 -8.22
CA GLY A 41 32.91 8.74 -9.45
C GLY A 41 31.66 8.20 -10.14
N ASN A 42 31.56 6.86 -10.20
CA ASN A 42 30.49 6.16 -10.89
C ASN A 42 29.25 5.86 -10.05
N VAL A 43 29.18 6.37 -8.83
CA VAL A 43 28.00 6.27 -7.96
C VAL A 43 27.45 7.66 -7.59
N GLY A 44 26.14 7.78 -7.57
CA GLY A 44 25.43 8.96 -7.07
C GLY A 44 24.16 8.53 -6.37
N ILE A 45 23.87 9.10 -5.19
CA ILE A 45 22.64 8.94 -4.44
C ILE A 45 22.07 10.29 -4.04
N GLY A 46 20.75 10.42 -4.02
CA GLY A 46 20.06 11.66 -3.74
C GLY A 46 18.77 11.45 -2.96
N SER A 47 18.27 12.50 -2.34
CA SER A 47 17.01 12.46 -1.59
C SER A 47 16.30 13.81 -1.60
N THR A 48 14.97 13.74 -1.41
CA THR A 48 14.13 14.85 -0.95
C THR A 48 13.64 14.54 0.45
N ARG A 49 13.47 15.54 1.32
CA ARG A 49 13.14 15.36 2.73
C ARG A 49 11.81 16.02 3.10
N LEU A 50 10.94 15.25 3.78
CA LEU A 50 9.85 15.76 4.61
C LEU A 50 10.29 15.62 6.08
N ALA A 51 10.50 16.74 6.76
CA ALA A 51 11.00 16.76 8.13
C ALA A 51 9.88 16.40 9.12
N ILE A 52 10.05 15.28 9.82
CA ILE A 52 9.11 14.72 10.80
C ILE A 52 9.80 14.42 12.12
N ILE A 53 10.98 13.76 12.08
CA ILE A 53 11.88 13.55 13.22
C ILE A 53 13.13 14.39 13.00
N ASP A 54 13.55 15.11 14.04
CA ASP A 54 14.66 16.07 14.03
C ASP A 54 14.51 17.14 12.94
N LEU A 55 13.74 18.19 13.22
CA LEU A 55 13.39 19.23 12.24
C LEU A 55 14.57 20.11 11.82
N ARG A 56 15.77 19.92 12.42
CA ARG A 56 16.98 20.71 12.12
C ARG A 56 17.58 20.34 10.75
N GLU A 57 18.26 21.31 10.13
CA GLU A 57 18.92 21.11 8.84
C GLU A 57 20.04 20.06 8.88
N ILE A 58 20.67 19.83 10.05
CA ILE A 58 21.72 18.83 10.22
C ILE A 58 21.22 17.40 9.93
N ALA A 59 19.91 17.17 10.02
CA ALA A 59 19.28 15.91 9.67
C ALA A 59 18.88 15.82 8.18
N ASN A 60 19.26 16.78 7.33
CA ASN A 60 19.07 16.68 5.89
C ASN A 60 19.98 15.58 5.31
N MET A 61 19.42 14.84 4.37
CA MET A 61 20.14 13.76 3.69
C MET A 61 20.81 14.25 2.40
N PRO A 62 21.91 13.66 1.99
CA PRO A 62 22.57 12.46 2.51
C PRO A 62 23.25 12.66 3.88
N ILE A 63 23.10 11.67 4.80
CA ILE A 63 23.77 11.68 6.12
C ILE A 63 25.02 10.78 6.05
N TYR A 64 26.07 11.19 6.77
CA TYR A 64 27.36 10.51 6.87
C TYR A 64 27.54 9.93 8.27
N ASP A 65 28.23 8.80 8.38
CA ASP A 65 28.69 8.33 9.68
C ASP A 65 29.85 9.18 10.22
N SER A 66 30.16 9.04 11.51
CA SER A 66 31.20 9.83 12.19
C SER A 66 32.60 9.68 11.58
N GLU A 67 32.88 8.61 10.85
CA GLU A 67 34.16 8.32 10.19
C GLU A 67 34.14 8.69 8.70
N ASN A 68 33.00 9.21 8.19
CA ASN A 68 32.81 9.56 6.79
C ASN A 68 33.04 8.39 5.81
N ARG A 69 32.84 7.15 6.29
CA ARG A 69 32.91 5.93 5.50
C ARG A 69 31.60 5.63 4.79
N TYR A 70 30.49 5.73 5.53
CA TYR A 70 29.16 5.41 5.02
C TYR A 70 28.36 6.66 4.72
N VAL A 71 27.55 6.59 3.65
CA VAL A 71 26.60 7.64 3.26
C VAL A 71 25.24 7.01 3.03
N ILE A 72 24.18 7.58 3.61
CA ILE A 72 22.81 7.08 3.49
C ILE A 72 21.86 8.11 2.89
N VAL A 73 20.95 7.64 2.04
CA VAL A 73 19.68 8.28 1.68
C VAL A 73 18.52 7.35 2.05
N TYR A 74 17.42 7.92 2.55
CA TYR A 74 16.37 7.16 3.18
C TYR A 74 14.99 7.78 2.94
N ASN A 75 14.00 6.92 2.69
CA ASN A 75 12.59 7.23 2.64
C ASN A 75 11.85 6.28 3.57
N GLY A 76 11.40 6.77 4.73
CA GLY A 76 10.70 5.91 5.69
C GLY A 76 10.63 6.48 7.08
N GLU A 77 10.36 5.59 8.06
CA GLU A 77 10.34 5.86 9.49
C GLU A 77 10.70 4.58 10.26
N ILE A 78 11.70 4.63 11.14
CA ILE A 78 12.05 3.54 12.06
C ILE A 78 11.46 3.83 13.42
N PHE A 79 10.33 3.23 13.73
CA PHE A 79 9.54 3.53 14.93
C PHE A 79 10.24 3.16 16.25
N ASN A 80 11.12 2.17 16.25
CA ASN A 80 11.91 1.78 17.42
C ASN A 80 13.31 2.42 17.44
N TYR A 81 13.50 3.58 16.78
CA TYR A 81 14.80 4.22 16.69
C TYR A 81 15.39 4.59 18.05
N ILE A 82 14.56 4.95 19.03
CA ILE A 82 15.01 5.32 20.38
C ILE A 82 15.68 4.12 21.07
N GLU A 83 15.06 2.95 21.01
CA GLU A 83 15.56 1.72 21.61
C GLU A 83 16.86 1.26 20.93
N VAL A 84 16.88 1.29 19.58
CA VAL A 84 18.08 0.94 18.80
C VAL A 84 19.21 1.93 19.05
N LYS A 85 18.92 3.26 19.08
CA LYS A 85 19.92 4.30 19.42
C LYS A 85 20.54 4.06 20.79
N LYS A 86 19.72 3.71 21.79
CA LYS A 86 20.20 3.40 23.15
C LYS A 86 21.17 2.20 23.17
N GLU A 87 20.86 1.13 22.43
CA GLU A 87 21.75 -0.04 22.30
C GLU A 87 23.07 0.34 21.61
N LEU A 88 23.00 1.12 20.52
CA LEU A 88 24.19 1.56 19.78
C LEU A 88 25.09 2.49 20.61
N LEU A 89 24.50 3.41 21.38
CA LEU A 89 25.26 4.26 22.33
C LEU A 89 26.00 3.41 23.38
N ALA A 90 25.37 2.37 23.92
CA ALA A 90 25.99 1.45 24.87
C ALA A 90 27.16 0.64 24.25
N ARG A 91 27.20 0.52 22.91
CA ARG A 91 28.29 -0.09 22.13
C ARG A 91 29.37 0.91 21.69
N GLY A 92 29.22 2.19 22.07
CA GLY A 92 30.23 3.23 21.80
C GLY A 92 30.01 4.03 20.51
N HIS A 93 28.89 3.81 19.80
CA HIS A 93 28.55 4.65 18.64
C HIS A 93 28.20 6.08 19.06
N LYS A 94 28.52 7.04 18.21
CA LYS A 94 28.21 8.46 18.41
C LYS A 94 27.13 8.91 17.45
N PHE A 95 26.32 9.87 17.88
CA PHE A 95 25.24 10.44 17.10
C PHE A 95 25.36 11.97 17.08
N HIS A 96 25.11 12.57 15.94
CA HIS A 96 25.11 14.02 15.71
C HIS A 96 23.68 14.59 15.56
N THR A 97 22.73 13.71 15.22
CA THR A 97 21.33 14.01 15.02
C THR A 97 20.43 13.22 15.97
N ASP A 98 19.18 13.60 16.05
CA ASP A 98 18.13 12.81 16.69
C ASP A 98 17.29 12.03 15.68
N SER A 99 17.70 12.06 14.40
CA SER A 99 17.03 11.38 13.30
C SER A 99 17.19 9.87 13.36
N ASP A 100 16.14 9.15 13.02
CA ASP A 100 16.13 7.71 12.81
C ASP A 100 17.02 7.29 11.62
N THR A 101 17.27 8.19 10.66
CA THR A 101 18.20 7.96 9.54
C THR A 101 19.62 7.64 10.02
N GLU A 102 20.14 8.40 10.99
CA GLU A 102 21.47 8.15 11.55
C GLU A 102 21.50 6.83 12.35
N VAL A 103 20.35 6.45 12.93
CA VAL A 103 20.20 5.15 13.61
C VAL A 103 20.36 3.99 12.64
N ILE A 104 19.76 4.07 11.44
CA ILE A 104 19.95 3.04 10.39
C ILE A 104 21.42 2.92 10.01
N LEU A 105 22.09 4.06 9.80
CA LEU A 105 23.50 4.10 9.39
C LEU A 105 24.42 3.44 10.41
N ASN A 106 24.27 3.81 11.70
CA ASN A 106 25.04 3.21 12.81
C ASN A 106 24.66 1.73 13.04
N ALA A 107 23.38 1.36 12.83
CA ALA A 107 22.95 -0.04 12.90
C ALA A 107 23.60 -0.89 11.78
N TYR A 108 23.70 -0.34 10.57
CA TYR A 108 24.40 -1.02 9.46
C TYR A 108 25.92 -1.12 9.74
N LYS A 109 26.53 -0.10 10.32
CA LYS A 109 27.94 -0.11 10.72
C LYS A 109 28.22 -1.20 11.77
N GLU A 110 27.32 -1.40 12.74
CA GLU A 110 27.47 -2.36 13.84
C GLU A 110 27.15 -3.79 13.40
N TRP A 111 26.05 -4.01 12.67
CA TRP A 111 25.49 -5.34 12.41
C TRP A 111 25.47 -5.72 10.91
N GLY A 112 25.97 -4.85 10.04
CA GLY A 112 25.86 -5.09 8.59
C GLY A 112 24.41 -5.23 8.16
N GLU A 113 24.16 -6.16 7.24
CA GLU A 113 22.82 -6.44 6.71
C GLU A 113 21.83 -6.99 7.76
N ASP A 114 22.31 -7.57 8.87
CA ASP A 114 21.47 -8.10 9.95
C ASP A 114 20.75 -6.98 10.74
N CYS A 115 21.16 -5.72 10.56
CA CYS A 115 20.43 -4.57 11.10
C CYS A 115 18.96 -4.57 10.68
N LEU A 116 18.61 -5.07 9.48
CA LEU A 116 17.24 -5.13 8.96
C LEU A 116 16.29 -5.89 9.90
N HIS A 117 16.77 -6.92 10.60
CA HIS A 117 15.96 -7.71 11.53
C HIS A 117 15.70 -7.00 12.85
N ARG A 118 16.50 -5.98 13.21
CA ARG A 118 16.37 -5.21 14.44
C ARG A 118 15.47 -3.99 14.31
N LEU A 119 15.22 -3.54 13.08
CA LEU A 119 14.42 -2.37 12.79
C LEU A 119 12.92 -2.70 12.76
N ASN A 120 12.11 -1.91 13.45
CA ASN A 120 10.66 -1.89 13.34
C ASN A 120 10.26 -0.58 12.64
N GLY A 121 9.85 -0.68 11.39
CA GLY A 121 9.60 0.50 10.59
C GLY A 121 9.08 0.19 9.19
N MET A 122 9.03 1.23 8.40
CA MET A 122 8.73 1.24 6.98
C MET A 122 9.86 1.98 6.26
N TRP A 123 10.44 1.39 5.21
CA TRP A 123 11.63 1.98 4.59
C TRP A 123 11.88 1.59 3.14
N ALA A 124 12.53 2.50 2.45
CA ALA A 124 13.41 2.27 1.31
C ALA A 124 14.66 3.11 1.53
N PHE A 125 15.84 2.51 1.56
CA PHE A 125 17.08 3.24 1.75
C PHE A 125 18.19 2.72 0.84
N ALA A 126 19.20 3.57 0.63
CA ALA A 126 20.45 3.20 -0.01
C ALA A 126 21.62 3.68 0.84
N ILE A 127 22.58 2.78 1.09
CA ILE A 127 23.84 3.05 1.80
C ILE A 127 25.00 2.80 0.83
N TRP A 128 25.90 3.77 0.74
CA TRP A 128 27.18 3.63 0.04
C TRP A 128 28.31 3.47 1.04
N ASP A 129 29.05 2.36 0.97
CA ASP A 129 30.30 2.14 1.67
C ASP A 129 31.47 2.56 0.76
N LYS A 130 32.10 3.69 1.08
CA LYS A 130 33.21 4.25 0.32
C LYS A 130 34.46 3.35 0.29
N GLN A 131 34.71 2.65 1.40
CA GLN A 131 35.87 1.80 1.53
C GLN A 131 35.74 0.50 0.76
N GLU A 132 34.61 -0.20 0.95
CA GLU A 132 34.32 -1.46 0.26
C GLU A 132 33.74 -1.24 -1.16
N ARG A 133 33.46 0.02 -1.54
CA ARG A 133 32.80 0.39 -2.81
C ARG A 133 31.53 -0.43 -3.06
N THR A 134 30.71 -0.53 -2.03
CA THR A 134 29.49 -1.33 -2.04
C THR A 134 28.26 -0.43 -1.88
N LEU A 135 27.33 -0.54 -2.82
CA LEU A 135 25.99 0.06 -2.71
C LEU A 135 25.05 -1.00 -2.13
N PHE A 136 24.44 -0.71 -1.00
CA PHE A 136 23.46 -1.56 -0.34
C PHE A 136 22.11 -0.85 -0.31
N CYS A 137 21.06 -1.48 -0.86
CA CYS A 137 19.71 -0.96 -0.87
C CYS A 137 18.74 -1.97 -0.26
N SER A 138 17.78 -1.50 0.53
CA SER A 138 16.77 -2.34 1.17
C SER A 138 15.39 -1.71 1.09
N ARG A 139 14.37 -2.57 0.94
CA ARG A 139 12.95 -2.25 1.07
C ARG A 139 12.35 -2.98 2.26
N ASP A 140 11.43 -2.35 2.99
CA ASP A 140 10.83 -2.89 4.20
C ASP A 140 10.07 -4.21 4.01
N ARG A 141 9.71 -4.85 5.14
CA ARG A 141 9.12 -6.21 5.19
C ARG A 141 7.91 -6.38 4.31
N TYR A 142 7.01 -5.37 4.26
CA TYR A 142 5.73 -5.44 3.55
C TYR A 142 5.68 -4.56 2.30
N GLY A 143 6.78 -3.84 2.00
CA GLY A 143 6.86 -2.94 0.86
C GLY A 143 6.02 -1.68 1.01
N ILE A 144 5.89 -1.16 2.25
CA ILE A 144 5.15 0.07 2.55
C ILE A 144 5.77 1.24 1.80
N LYS A 145 7.11 1.34 1.80
CA LYS A 145 7.80 2.36 1.02
C LYS A 145 8.21 1.83 -0.35
N PRO A 146 8.01 2.61 -1.41
CA PRO A 146 8.32 2.18 -2.77
C PRO A 146 9.81 2.22 -3.06
N LEU A 147 10.26 1.27 -3.89
CA LEU A 147 11.60 1.24 -4.47
C LEU A 147 11.53 0.54 -5.83
N TYR A 148 11.95 1.26 -6.87
CA TYR A 148 12.00 0.78 -8.25
C TYR A 148 13.42 0.87 -8.79
N PHE A 149 13.75 0.04 -9.78
CA PHE A 149 15.02 0.12 -10.47
C PHE A 149 14.89 -0.21 -11.96
N TYR A 150 15.80 0.35 -12.74
CA TYR A 150 16.15 -0.03 -14.09
C TYR A 150 17.60 -0.51 -14.08
N ARG A 151 17.89 -1.56 -14.82
CA ARG A 151 19.26 -2.05 -14.99
C ARG A 151 19.50 -2.55 -16.41
N ASP A 152 20.59 -2.12 -16.99
CA ASP A 152 21.16 -2.69 -18.19
C ASP A 152 22.65 -3.08 -17.95
N LYS A 153 23.41 -3.30 -19.04
CA LYS A 153 24.85 -3.64 -18.96
C LYS A 153 25.73 -2.46 -18.52
N ASP A 154 25.26 -1.23 -18.71
CA ASP A 154 26.05 0.00 -18.53
C ASP A 154 25.72 0.70 -17.22
N ARG A 155 24.46 0.62 -16.74
CA ARG A 155 24.03 1.35 -15.54
C ARG A 155 22.87 0.70 -14.77
N LEU A 156 22.80 1.03 -13.49
CA LEU A 156 21.66 0.86 -12.60
C LEU A 156 21.11 2.25 -12.25
N VAL A 157 19.80 2.45 -12.38
CA VAL A 157 19.08 3.64 -11.90
C VAL A 157 17.99 3.17 -10.97
N PHE A 158 17.85 3.78 -9.79
CA PHE A 158 16.81 3.42 -8.82
C PHE A 158 16.17 4.65 -8.19
N GLY A 159 14.94 4.50 -7.68
CA GLY A 159 14.22 5.60 -7.06
C GLY A 159 12.90 5.19 -6.42
N SER A 160 12.29 6.14 -5.74
CA SER A 160 11.00 5.97 -5.06
C SER A 160 9.81 5.93 -6.02
N GLU A 161 9.90 6.58 -7.17
CA GLU A 161 8.81 6.67 -8.15
C GLU A 161 9.31 6.38 -9.57
N ILE A 162 8.47 5.75 -10.39
CA ILE A 162 8.85 5.33 -11.75
C ILE A 162 9.22 6.53 -12.62
N LYS A 163 8.49 7.66 -12.48
CA LYS A 163 8.75 8.88 -13.25
C LYS A 163 10.18 9.44 -13.08
N GLN A 164 10.84 9.17 -11.93
CA GLN A 164 12.26 9.52 -11.74
C GLN A 164 13.15 8.76 -12.74
N LEU A 165 12.92 7.44 -12.85
CA LEU A 165 13.69 6.58 -13.74
C LEU A 165 13.46 6.99 -15.21
N LEU A 166 12.20 7.24 -15.58
CA LEU A 166 11.85 7.69 -16.94
C LEU A 166 12.52 9.02 -17.29
N SER A 167 12.79 9.89 -16.31
CA SER A 167 13.49 11.17 -16.55
C SER A 167 14.95 11.01 -16.94
N CYS A 168 15.54 9.84 -16.68
CA CYS A 168 16.91 9.47 -17.09
C CYS A 168 16.98 8.89 -18.50
N GLY A 169 15.96 9.10 -19.33
CA GLY A 169 15.93 8.64 -20.72
C GLY A 169 15.67 7.14 -20.89
N ILE A 170 15.12 6.48 -19.85
CA ILE A 170 14.70 5.09 -19.92
C ILE A 170 13.46 5.00 -20.81
N ASP A 171 13.46 4.04 -21.73
CA ASP A 171 12.37 3.85 -22.68
C ASP A 171 11.04 3.52 -21.99
N LYS A 172 9.99 4.23 -22.39
CA LYS A 172 8.62 4.12 -21.87
C LYS A 172 7.81 2.98 -22.51
N THR A 173 8.45 1.93 -22.96
CA THR A 173 7.75 0.78 -23.57
C THR A 173 6.74 0.19 -22.60
N VAL A 174 5.49 0.06 -23.06
CA VAL A 174 4.40 -0.55 -22.27
C VAL A 174 4.64 -2.04 -22.11
N ASN A 175 4.40 -2.56 -20.91
CA ASN A 175 4.45 -3.99 -20.61
C ASN A 175 3.08 -4.64 -20.92
N ASP A 176 2.96 -5.22 -22.09
CA ASP A 176 1.71 -5.82 -22.57
C ASP A 176 1.18 -6.95 -21.67
N GLU A 177 2.08 -7.74 -21.05
CA GLU A 177 1.67 -8.80 -20.14
C GLU A 177 1.02 -8.24 -18.86
N THR A 178 1.61 -7.17 -18.30
CA THR A 178 1.03 -6.48 -17.14
C THR A 178 -0.30 -5.83 -17.50
N VAL A 179 -0.42 -5.24 -18.71
CA VAL A 179 -1.70 -4.70 -19.20
C VAL A 179 -2.73 -5.81 -19.36
N TYR A 180 -2.34 -7.00 -19.85
CA TYR A 180 -3.23 -8.15 -19.94
C TYR A 180 -3.76 -8.56 -18.55
N ASP A 181 -2.86 -8.75 -17.59
CA ASP A 181 -3.21 -9.16 -16.22
C ASP A 181 -4.15 -8.13 -15.56
N TYR A 182 -3.93 -6.85 -15.82
CA TYR A 182 -4.78 -5.76 -15.35
C TYR A 182 -6.17 -5.77 -15.99
N LEU A 183 -6.26 -5.79 -17.31
CA LEU A 183 -7.54 -5.72 -18.03
C LEU A 183 -8.37 -6.99 -17.84
N VAL A 184 -7.73 -8.16 -17.88
CA VAL A 184 -8.41 -9.46 -17.87
C VAL A 184 -8.64 -9.97 -16.44
N PHE A 185 -7.60 -10.01 -15.62
CA PHE A 185 -7.65 -10.64 -14.30
C PHE A 185 -7.89 -9.66 -13.15
N HIS A 186 -7.78 -8.36 -13.39
CA HIS A 186 -7.81 -7.31 -12.35
C HIS A 186 -6.58 -7.32 -11.43
N PHE A 187 -5.48 -7.92 -11.87
CA PHE A 187 -4.25 -7.94 -11.10
C PHE A 187 -3.46 -6.67 -11.34
N ILE A 188 -2.96 -6.12 -10.28
CA ILE A 188 -2.09 -4.95 -10.27
C ILE A 188 -1.11 -5.12 -9.12
N ASP A 189 0.13 -4.73 -9.33
CA ASP A 189 1.22 -4.90 -8.35
C ASP A 189 1.52 -6.35 -7.90
N HIS A 190 1.01 -7.34 -8.62
CA HIS A 190 1.05 -8.75 -8.25
C HIS A 190 2.40 -9.44 -8.47
N THR A 191 3.31 -8.81 -9.22
CA THR A 191 4.69 -9.28 -9.47
C THR A 191 5.67 -8.11 -9.31
N GLU A 192 6.97 -8.36 -9.58
CA GLU A 192 7.98 -7.30 -9.70
C GLU A 192 7.83 -6.45 -10.97
N ASN A 193 7.09 -6.94 -11.97
CA ASN A 193 6.89 -6.21 -13.21
C ASN A 193 5.99 -4.99 -13.00
N THR A 194 6.35 -3.90 -13.68
CA THR A 194 5.53 -2.68 -13.75
C THR A 194 4.84 -2.58 -15.13
N PHE A 195 3.98 -1.58 -15.29
CA PHE A 195 3.39 -1.27 -16.60
C PHE A 195 4.42 -0.70 -17.60
N PHE A 196 5.61 -0.36 -17.14
CA PHE A 196 6.76 -0.01 -17.98
C PHE A 196 7.71 -1.20 -18.06
N LYS A 197 7.89 -1.78 -19.24
CA LYS A 197 8.62 -3.04 -19.48
C LYS A 197 10.03 -3.07 -18.89
N ASN A 198 10.71 -1.92 -18.87
CA ASN A 198 12.10 -1.83 -18.45
C ASN A 198 12.29 -1.43 -16.97
N VAL A 199 11.19 -1.18 -16.25
CA VAL A 199 11.24 -0.78 -14.84
C VAL A 199 10.75 -1.92 -13.97
N THR A 200 11.57 -2.29 -12.99
CA THR A 200 11.29 -3.38 -12.04
C THR A 200 11.06 -2.82 -10.64
N LYS A 201 10.07 -3.34 -9.94
CA LYS A 201 9.78 -3.05 -8.54
C LYS A 201 10.63 -3.97 -7.64
N VAL A 202 11.35 -3.40 -6.67
CA VAL A 202 11.93 -4.20 -5.59
C VAL A 202 10.78 -4.73 -4.74
N GLN A 203 10.64 -6.04 -4.62
CA GLN A 203 9.55 -6.66 -3.88
C GLN A 203 9.69 -6.41 -2.36
N ALA A 204 8.58 -6.56 -1.64
CA ALA A 204 8.54 -6.47 -0.18
C ALA A 204 9.54 -7.45 0.47
N GLY A 205 10.27 -6.98 1.51
CA GLY A 205 11.27 -7.81 2.18
C GLY A 205 12.47 -8.18 1.33
N HIS A 206 12.78 -7.39 0.28
CA HIS A 206 13.96 -7.60 -0.57
C HIS A 206 15.00 -6.50 -0.38
N LYS A 207 16.22 -6.86 -0.71
CA LYS A 207 17.40 -5.99 -0.73
C LYS A 207 18.22 -6.28 -1.98
N PHE A 208 18.99 -5.31 -2.42
CA PHE A 208 20.02 -5.55 -3.43
C PHE A 208 21.36 -4.92 -3.03
N THR A 209 22.42 -5.51 -3.53
CA THR A 209 23.78 -4.98 -3.39
C THR A 209 24.42 -4.84 -4.76
N VAL A 210 25.26 -3.81 -4.91
CA VAL A 210 26.21 -3.70 -6.03
C VAL A 210 27.60 -3.64 -5.45
N LYS A 211 28.43 -4.65 -5.77
CA LYS A 211 29.84 -4.72 -5.38
C LYS A 211 30.64 -5.30 -6.54
N ASN A 212 31.79 -4.71 -6.85
CA ASN A 212 32.64 -5.14 -7.98
C ASN A 212 31.87 -5.24 -9.33
N ASN A 213 30.96 -4.30 -9.58
CA ASN A 213 30.05 -4.30 -10.74
C ASN A 213 29.08 -5.51 -10.80
N GLU A 214 28.97 -6.31 -9.75
CA GLU A 214 27.99 -7.38 -9.65
C GLU A 214 26.75 -6.90 -8.88
N PHE A 215 25.58 -7.04 -9.51
CA PHE A 215 24.27 -6.75 -8.90
C PHE A 215 23.65 -8.03 -8.35
N LYS A 216 23.31 -8.04 -7.07
CA LYS A 216 22.65 -9.16 -6.41
C LYS A 216 21.37 -8.71 -5.73
N LEU A 217 20.22 -9.22 -6.18
CA LEU A 217 18.91 -9.04 -5.55
C LEU A 217 18.55 -10.29 -4.74
N SER A 218 18.10 -10.12 -3.49
CA SER A 218 17.74 -11.23 -2.62
C SER A 218 16.66 -10.85 -1.63
N ARG A 219 15.87 -11.84 -1.22
CA ARG A 219 14.89 -11.70 -0.13
C ARG A 219 15.61 -11.79 1.21
N TRP A 220 15.31 -10.88 2.13
CA TRP A 220 15.87 -10.87 3.48
C TRP A 220 14.82 -11.19 4.57
N TYR A 221 13.53 -11.05 4.26
CA TYR A 221 12.45 -11.29 5.22
C TYR A 221 11.46 -12.35 4.73
N ASN A 222 11.12 -13.28 5.60
CA ASN A 222 10.06 -14.26 5.41
C ASN A 222 9.16 -14.27 6.65
N LEU A 223 7.86 -14.42 6.46
CA LEU A 223 6.94 -14.66 7.58
C LEU A 223 7.24 -16.01 8.23
N PRO A 224 7.14 -16.10 9.57
CA PRO A 224 7.19 -17.39 10.27
C PRO A 224 6.05 -18.31 9.81
N GLU A 225 6.21 -19.61 10.06
CA GLU A 225 5.15 -20.58 9.80
C GLU A 225 3.90 -20.28 10.62
N SER A 226 2.73 -20.37 9.98
CA SER A 226 1.46 -19.98 10.56
C SER A 226 0.83 -21.07 11.46
N GLY A 227 -0.08 -20.63 12.37
CA GLY A 227 -0.95 -21.54 13.14
C GLY A 227 -0.28 -22.33 14.24
N LYS A 228 0.92 -21.94 14.70
CA LYS A 228 1.71 -22.67 15.72
C LYS A 228 1.39 -22.30 17.19
N MET A 229 0.49 -21.34 17.41
CA MET A 229 0.11 -20.95 18.78
C MET A 229 -0.69 -22.06 19.47
N GLU A 230 -0.18 -22.62 20.55
CA GLU A 230 -0.81 -23.66 21.34
C GLU A 230 -1.66 -23.09 22.50
N ASP A 231 -1.14 -22.12 23.23
CA ASP A 231 -1.87 -21.45 24.31
C ASP A 231 -2.57 -20.18 23.80
N THR A 232 -3.89 -20.16 23.96
CA THR A 232 -4.75 -19.04 23.54
C THR A 232 -5.46 -18.37 24.73
N LYS A 233 -5.03 -18.61 25.98
CA LYS A 233 -5.70 -18.07 27.16
C LYS A 233 -5.69 -16.55 27.18
N ASN A 234 -4.55 -15.94 26.85
CA ASN A 234 -4.37 -14.50 26.86
C ASN A 234 -4.46 -13.87 25.45
N LEU A 235 -4.94 -14.63 24.46
CA LEU A 235 -4.94 -14.24 23.05
C LEU A 235 -5.41 -12.81 22.80
N TYR A 236 -6.52 -12.41 23.41
CA TYR A 236 -7.13 -11.11 23.12
C TYR A 236 -6.42 -9.95 23.82
N SER A 237 -5.88 -10.16 25.02
CA SER A 237 -5.07 -9.15 25.72
C SER A 237 -3.71 -8.97 25.04
N GLU A 238 -3.01 -10.05 24.72
CA GLU A 238 -1.72 -9.98 24.02
C GLU A 238 -1.84 -9.32 22.64
N PHE A 239 -2.91 -9.63 21.91
CA PHE A 239 -3.20 -8.96 20.64
C PHE A 239 -3.45 -7.45 20.85
N TYR A 240 -4.24 -7.07 21.87
CA TYR A 240 -4.51 -5.67 22.17
C TYR A 240 -3.21 -4.94 22.55
N ASP A 241 -2.40 -5.52 23.42
CA ASP A 241 -1.15 -4.93 23.88
C ASP A 241 -0.16 -4.69 22.72
N LEU A 242 -0.06 -5.65 21.77
CA LEU A 242 0.76 -5.49 20.57
C LEU A 242 0.21 -4.39 19.65
N LEU A 243 -1.11 -4.32 19.45
CA LEU A 243 -1.72 -3.27 18.62
C LEU A 243 -1.58 -1.90 19.29
N TYR A 244 -1.78 -1.82 20.61
CA TYR A 244 -1.59 -0.60 21.39
C TYR A 244 -0.15 -0.10 21.28
N ASP A 245 0.84 -0.98 21.49
CA ASP A 245 2.26 -0.62 21.36
C ASP A 245 2.62 -0.22 19.93
N SER A 246 2.04 -0.89 18.92
CA SER A 246 2.21 -0.50 17.52
C SER A 246 1.71 0.92 17.23
N VAL A 247 0.53 1.29 17.74
CA VAL A 247 0.01 2.67 17.63
C VAL A 247 0.91 3.63 18.39
N ARG A 248 1.30 3.31 19.63
CA ARG A 248 2.18 4.14 20.48
C ARG A 248 3.51 4.45 19.80
N LEU A 249 4.16 3.45 19.21
CA LEU A 249 5.40 3.66 18.47
C LEU A 249 5.21 4.58 17.26
N ARG A 250 4.07 4.48 16.57
CA ARG A 250 3.77 5.27 15.38
C ARG A 250 3.28 6.68 15.68
N LEU A 251 3.08 7.02 16.95
CA LEU A 251 2.85 8.39 17.41
C LEU A 251 4.15 9.17 17.67
N ARG A 252 5.32 8.52 17.64
CA ARG A 252 6.64 9.19 17.74
C ARG A 252 6.81 10.15 16.57
N SER A 253 6.82 11.45 16.87
CA SER A 253 6.89 12.51 15.86
C SER A 253 7.20 13.84 16.53
N ASP A 254 8.00 14.71 15.88
CA ASP A 254 8.22 16.08 16.29
C ASP A 254 7.20 17.05 15.67
N VAL A 255 6.25 16.51 14.88
CA VAL A 255 5.11 17.23 14.30
C VAL A 255 3.79 16.58 14.72
N GLU A 256 2.69 17.32 14.58
CA GLU A 256 1.35 16.85 14.93
C GLU A 256 0.93 15.63 14.08
N VAL A 257 0.29 14.65 14.73
CA VAL A 257 -0.19 13.41 14.10
C VAL A 257 -1.72 13.38 14.10
N GLY A 258 -2.32 13.21 12.92
CA GLY A 258 -3.76 12.97 12.74
C GLY A 258 -4.09 11.51 12.47
N SER A 259 -5.33 11.21 12.13
CA SER A 259 -5.75 9.87 11.69
C SER A 259 -6.88 9.89 10.67
N CYS A 260 -6.88 8.90 9.76
CA CYS A 260 -8.03 8.64 8.90
C CYS A 260 -9.11 7.90 9.70
N LEU A 261 -10.39 8.26 9.49
CA LEU A 261 -11.52 7.63 10.17
C LEU A 261 -12.65 7.36 9.19
N SER A 262 -12.89 6.10 8.85
CA SER A 262 -14.00 5.68 7.98
C SER A 262 -15.21 5.13 8.73
N GLY A 263 -15.20 5.13 10.07
CA GLY A 263 -16.23 4.45 10.86
C GLY A 263 -16.19 2.92 10.74
N GLY A 264 -15.21 2.35 10.06
CA GLY A 264 -14.94 0.92 10.02
C GLY A 264 -14.21 0.44 11.27
N LEU A 265 -14.22 -0.89 11.52
CA LEU A 265 -13.58 -1.49 12.71
C LEU A 265 -12.12 -1.11 12.87
N ASP A 266 -11.35 -1.11 11.77
CA ASP A 266 -9.91 -0.92 11.77
C ASP A 266 -9.50 0.52 12.11
N SER A 267 -10.06 1.49 11.37
CA SER A 267 -9.80 2.91 11.62
C SER A 267 -10.30 3.36 12.98
N SER A 268 -11.47 2.84 13.42
CA SER A 268 -12.01 3.14 14.74
C SER A 268 -11.14 2.56 15.86
N ALA A 269 -10.57 1.37 15.68
CA ALA A 269 -9.60 0.79 16.60
C ALA A 269 -8.39 1.71 16.79
N ILE A 270 -7.79 2.16 15.69
CA ILE A 270 -6.62 3.06 15.72
C ILE A 270 -6.97 4.37 16.41
N VAL A 271 -8.10 5.00 16.05
CA VAL A 271 -8.53 6.30 16.62
C VAL A 271 -8.79 6.20 18.12
N CYS A 272 -9.47 5.14 18.58
CA CYS A 272 -9.74 4.96 20.01
C CYS A 272 -8.46 4.61 20.80
N ILE A 273 -7.56 3.80 20.26
CA ILE A 273 -6.26 3.51 20.89
C ILE A 273 -5.40 4.78 20.95
N MET A 274 -5.33 5.54 19.85
CA MET A 274 -4.64 6.84 19.82
C MET A 274 -5.20 7.78 20.89
N HIS A 275 -6.52 7.86 21.04
CA HIS A 275 -7.17 8.63 22.08
C HIS A 275 -6.75 8.18 23.49
N GLU A 276 -6.76 6.86 23.77
CA GLU A 276 -6.32 6.30 25.05
C GLU A 276 -4.88 6.69 25.38
N ILE A 277 -3.97 6.62 24.40
CA ILE A 277 -2.57 6.99 24.55
C ILE A 277 -2.43 8.50 24.82
N LEU A 278 -3.04 9.36 24.01
CA LEU A 278 -2.95 10.81 24.16
C LEU A 278 -3.57 11.29 25.46
N HIS A 279 -4.67 10.67 25.91
CA HIS A 279 -5.30 10.97 27.20
C HIS A 279 -4.35 10.62 28.36
N ASN A 280 -3.70 9.46 28.32
CA ASN A 280 -2.74 9.03 29.33
C ASN A 280 -1.49 9.94 29.38
N GLU A 281 -1.14 10.57 28.24
CA GLU A 281 -0.07 11.57 28.16
C GLU A 281 -0.53 13.01 28.49
N GLY A 282 -1.80 13.22 28.81
CA GLY A 282 -2.36 14.53 29.11
C GLY A 282 -2.56 15.44 27.87
N LYS A 283 -2.69 14.86 26.67
CA LYS A 283 -2.78 15.57 25.38
C LYS A 283 -4.04 15.20 24.55
N PRO A 284 -5.24 15.05 25.12
CA PRO A 284 -6.40 14.55 24.37
C PRO A 284 -6.91 15.51 23.28
N GLU A 285 -6.64 16.79 23.38
CA GLU A 285 -7.22 17.85 22.52
C GLU A 285 -6.57 17.94 21.13
N ILE A 286 -5.43 17.27 20.91
CA ILE A 286 -4.71 17.37 19.64
C ILE A 286 -5.12 16.34 18.60
N GLN A 287 -6.04 15.44 18.93
CA GLN A 287 -6.45 14.39 18.00
C GLN A 287 -7.38 14.96 16.91
N LYS A 288 -6.95 14.82 15.65
CA LYS A 288 -7.71 15.21 14.45
C LYS A 288 -8.03 14.00 13.60
N THR A 289 -9.27 13.94 13.09
CA THR A 289 -9.73 12.84 12.24
C THR A 289 -10.28 13.34 10.91
N TYR A 290 -10.07 12.56 9.84
CA TYR A 290 -10.44 12.91 8.48
C TYR A 290 -11.30 11.82 7.85
N THR A 291 -12.46 12.21 7.32
CA THR A 291 -13.46 11.30 6.77
C THR A 291 -14.00 11.77 5.43
N ALA A 292 -13.92 10.92 4.40
CA ALA A 292 -14.65 11.15 3.15
C ALA A 292 -16.13 10.77 3.33
N CYS A 293 -17.01 11.67 2.98
CA CYS A 293 -18.46 11.55 3.13
C CYS A 293 -19.17 11.65 1.77
N PHE A 294 -20.31 10.99 1.66
CA PHE A 294 -21.14 11.03 0.48
C PHE A 294 -22.60 11.21 0.91
N ASP A 295 -23.37 11.98 0.12
CA ASP A 295 -24.80 12.21 0.40
C ASP A 295 -25.69 11.06 -0.17
N ASP A 296 -25.17 9.85 -0.20
CA ASP A 296 -25.88 8.62 -0.53
C ASP A 296 -25.99 7.76 0.74
N PRO A 297 -27.19 7.53 1.29
CA PRO A 297 -27.39 6.76 2.51
C PRO A 297 -26.82 5.33 2.46
N LEU A 298 -26.62 4.77 1.26
CA LEU A 298 -26.08 3.42 1.12
C LEU A 298 -24.56 3.35 1.34
N ILE A 299 -23.87 4.48 1.23
CA ILE A 299 -22.42 4.58 1.39
C ILE A 299 -21.99 5.66 2.41
N ASP A 300 -22.94 6.30 3.09
CA ASP A 300 -22.67 7.28 4.13
C ASP A 300 -22.23 6.59 5.44
N GLU A 301 -21.00 6.80 5.85
CA GLU A 301 -20.43 6.25 7.06
C GLU A 301 -20.45 7.24 8.25
N ARG A 302 -20.94 8.48 8.06
CA ARG A 302 -21.03 9.50 9.13
C ARG A 302 -21.66 9.00 10.42
N PRO A 303 -22.77 8.21 10.42
CA PRO A 303 -23.36 7.72 11.66
C PRO A 303 -22.38 6.91 12.53
N PHE A 304 -21.51 6.11 11.91
CA PHE A 304 -20.50 5.33 12.63
C PHE A 304 -19.32 6.18 13.07
N VAL A 305 -18.92 7.16 12.25
CA VAL A 305 -17.88 8.13 12.59
C VAL A 305 -18.29 8.93 13.83
N GLU A 306 -19.54 9.41 13.91
CA GLU A 306 -20.04 10.17 15.04
C GLU A 306 -20.00 9.37 16.36
N GLU A 307 -20.21 8.05 16.33
CA GLU A 307 -20.08 7.23 17.55
C GLU A 307 -18.63 7.21 18.06
N VAL A 308 -17.65 7.16 17.17
CA VAL A 308 -16.22 7.26 17.56
C VAL A 308 -15.91 8.67 18.08
N ILE A 309 -16.39 9.70 17.42
CA ILE A 309 -16.17 11.10 17.83
C ILE A 309 -16.79 11.37 19.21
N LYS A 310 -17.98 10.84 19.51
CA LYS A 310 -18.59 10.95 20.86
C LYS A 310 -17.69 10.34 21.94
N GLN A 311 -17.03 9.21 21.66
CA GLN A 311 -16.14 8.55 22.60
C GLN A 311 -14.80 9.29 22.75
N THR A 312 -14.24 9.83 21.67
CA THR A 312 -12.87 10.37 21.64
C THR A 312 -12.78 11.88 21.72
N ASN A 313 -13.90 12.59 21.54
CA ASN A 313 -13.95 14.06 21.46
C ASN A 313 -12.93 14.65 20.43
N SER A 314 -12.58 13.89 19.39
CA SER A 314 -11.61 14.31 18.38
C SER A 314 -12.15 15.42 17.49
N THR A 315 -11.29 16.33 17.04
CA THR A 315 -11.64 17.32 16.01
C THR A 315 -11.82 16.62 14.67
N LYS A 316 -13.04 16.67 14.13
CA LYS A 316 -13.41 16.00 12.88
C LYS A 316 -13.35 16.92 11.66
N TYR A 317 -12.83 16.40 10.56
CA TYR A 317 -12.83 17.05 9.26
C TYR A 317 -13.57 16.17 8.25
N TYR A 318 -14.76 16.63 7.82
CA TYR A 318 -15.53 15.98 6.75
C TYR A 318 -15.19 16.60 5.41
N LEU A 319 -15.07 15.75 4.40
CA LEU A 319 -14.89 16.16 3.01
C LEU A 319 -15.86 15.40 2.11
N PHE A 320 -16.25 16.03 1.03
CA PHE A 320 -17.27 15.51 0.10
C PHE A 320 -16.67 15.41 -1.31
N PRO A 321 -15.96 14.29 -1.63
CA PRO A 321 -15.44 14.10 -2.98
C PRO A 321 -16.59 14.05 -4.01
N ASP A 322 -16.48 14.83 -5.07
CA ASP A 322 -17.48 14.93 -6.11
C ASP A 322 -16.91 14.70 -7.51
N ILE A 323 -17.79 14.63 -8.49
CA ILE A 323 -17.43 14.42 -9.90
C ILE A 323 -16.62 15.59 -10.48
N THR A 324 -16.87 16.82 -10.03
CA THR A 324 -16.14 18.00 -10.49
C THR A 324 -14.68 17.94 -10.05
N GLY A 325 -14.45 17.65 -8.76
CA GLY A 325 -13.11 17.42 -8.24
C GLY A 325 -12.40 16.24 -8.93
N PHE A 326 -13.15 15.15 -9.20
CA PHE A 326 -12.61 14.01 -9.93
C PHE A 326 -12.14 14.40 -11.34
N LYS A 327 -12.96 15.11 -12.12
CA LYS A 327 -12.58 15.57 -13.46
C LYS A 327 -11.36 16.50 -13.45
N ASN A 328 -11.26 17.36 -12.45
CA ASN A 328 -10.18 18.34 -12.34
C ASN A 328 -8.84 17.72 -11.94
N ASP A 329 -8.86 16.68 -11.11
CA ASP A 329 -7.65 16.11 -10.52
C ASP A 329 -7.22 14.76 -11.15
N ILE A 330 -8.03 14.14 -12.03
CA ILE A 330 -7.79 12.80 -12.58
C ILE A 330 -6.41 12.65 -13.25
N ASP A 331 -5.97 13.66 -14.01
CA ASP A 331 -4.67 13.61 -14.71
C ASP A 331 -3.51 13.75 -13.73
N LYS A 332 -3.65 14.61 -12.70
CA LYS A 332 -2.68 14.74 -11.62
C LYS A 332 -2.58 13.46 -10.81
N LEU A 333 -3.73 12.91 -10.42
CA LEU A 333 -3.80 11.64 -9.71
C LEU A 333 -3.11 10.52 -10.51
N THR A 334 -3.41 10.41 -11.81
CA THR A 334 -2.79 9.41 -12.70
C THR A 334 -1.28 9.61 -12.80
N TYR A 335 -0.80 10.86 -12.90
CA TYR A 335 0.63 11.18 -12.90
C TYR A 335 1.32 10.76 -11.61
N HIS A 336 0.70 11.02 -10.44
CA HIS A 336 1.29 10.64 -9.14
C HIS A 336 1.24 9.13 -8.89
N GLN A 337 0.23 8.43 -9.43
CA GLN A 337 0.16 6.97 -9.32
C GLN A 337 1.24 6.23 -10.12
N ASP A 338 1.87 6.86 -11.12
CA ASP A 338 2.84 6.27 -12.07
C ASP A 338 2.22 5.19 -12.98
N GLU A 339 1.23 4.44 -12.53
CA GLU A 339 0.64 3.26 -13.17
C GLU A 339 -0.88 3.31 -13.08
N PRO A 340 -1.62 2.57 -13.92
CA PRO A 340 -3.07 2.45 -13.81
C PRO A 340 -3.52 1.97 -12.43
N TYR A 341 -4.78 2.22 -12.07
CA TYR A 341 -5.39 1.83 -10.80
C TYR A 341 -6.84 1.39 -11.00
N THR A 342 -7.45 0.75 -9.99
CA THR A 342 -8.63 -0.11 -10.21
C THR A 342 -9.98 0.56 -10.04
N GLY A 343 -10.06 1.76 -9.46
CA GLY A 343 -11.37 2.38 -9.19
C GLY A 343 -11.28 3.82 -8.68
N ALA A 344 -12.41 4.51 -8.72
CA ALA A 344 -12.55 5.90 -8.26
C ALA A 344 -12.37 6.05 -6.73
N THR A 345 -12.30 4.96 -5.98
CA THR A 345 -11.94 4.95 -4.54
C THR A 345 -10.57 5.56 -4.29
N VAL A 346 -9.64 5.42 -5.25
CA VAL A 346 -8.29 6.01 -5.17
C VAL A 346 -8.39 7.55 -5.17
N PHE A 347 -9.33 8.13 -5.93
CA PHE A 347 -9.59 9.57 -5.89
C PHE A 347 -10.22 10.03 -4.56
N SER A 348 -11.09 9.24 -3.96
CA SER A 348 -11.61 9.59 -2.64
C SER A 348 -10.50 9.67 -1.59
N GLN A 349 -9.55 8.72 -1.61
CA GLN A 349 -8.38 8.75 -0.75
C GLN A 349 -7.45 9.95 -1.08
N TRP A 350 -7.24 10.26 -2.36
CA TRP A 350 -6.56 11.47 -2.82
C TRP A 350 -7.15 12.74 -2.20
N SER A 351 -8.48 12.85 -2.20
CA SER A 351 -9.19 13.99 -1.62
C SER A 351 -9.00 14.08 -0.11
N VAL A 352 -8.93 12.93 0.60
CA VAL A 352 -8.60 12.87 2.04
C VAL A 352 -7.22 13.45 2.30
N PHE A 353 -6.19 13.01 1.59
CA PHE A 353 -4.83 13.50 1.79
C PHE A 353 -4.66 14.97 1.40
N LYS A 354 -5.36 15.43 0.36
CA LYS A 354 -5.45 16.85 0.02
C LYS A 354 -5.99 17.68 1.20
N LYS A 355 -7.07 17.20 1.85
CA LYS A 355 -7.65 17.87 3.01
C LYS A 355 -6.72 17.84 4.22
N ILE A 356 -6.03 16.75 4.48
CA ILE A 356 -5.04 16.62 5.55
C ILE A 356 -3.94 17.69 5.36
N HIS A 357 -3.38 17.79 4.16
CA HIS A 357 -2.37 18.78 3.82
C HIS A 357 -2.87 20.22 4.06
N GLU A 358 -4.09 20.55 3.63
CA GLU A 358 -4.71 21.89 3.83
C GLU A 358 -4.84 22.27 5.30
N THR A 359 -4.86 21.31 6.22
CA THR A 359 -4.91 21.55 7.68
C THR A 359 -3.53 21.61 8.33
N GLY A 360 -2.45 21.49 7.55
CA GLY A 360 -1.07 21.56 8.02
C GLY A 360 -0.55 20.28 8.69
N ILE A 361 -1.31 19.18 8.68
CA ILE A 361 -0.89 17.89 9.25
C ILE A 361 0.06 17.20 8.27
N LYS A 362 1.24 16.78 8.77
CA LYS A 362 2.26 16.06 8.00
C LYS A 362 2.23 14.54 8.19
N VAL A 363 1.61 14.04 9.26
CA VAL A 363 1.59 12.62 9.62
C VAL A 363 0.19 12.17 9.96
N VAL A 364 -0.23 11.01 9.45
CA VAL A 364 -1.52 10.38 9.82
C VAL A 364 -1.37 8.89 10.06
N LEU A 365 -2.21 8.35 10.94
CA LEU A 365 -2.39 6.91 11.11
C LEU A 365 -3.54 6.41 10.24
N ASP A 366 -3.36 5.27 9.57
CA ASP A 366 -4.39 4.60 8.76
C ASP A 366 -4.51 3.11 9.08
N GLY A 367 -5.69 2.54 8.79
CA GLY A 367 -6.08 1.16 9.08
C GLY A 367 -5.75 0.12 8.00
N GLN A 368 -4.93 0.44 7.00
CA GLN A 368 -4.59 -0.48 5.92
C GLN A 368 -3.90 -1.76 6.43
N GLY A 369 -4.02 -2.85 5.67
CA GLY A 369 -3.40 -4.15 5.96
C GLY A 369 -4.17 -5.04 6.92
N SER A 370 -5.12 -4.51 7.70
CA SER A 370 -5.91 -5.28 8.65
C SER A 370 -6.75 -6.39 7.98
N ASP A 371 -7.37 -6.11 6.84
CA ASP A 371 -8.22 -7.08 6.13
C ASP A 371 -7.43 -8.28 5.61
N GLU A 372 -6.22 -8.06 5.12
CA GLU A 372 -5.33 -9.07 4.57
C GLU A 372 -4.84 -10.03 5.66
N ILE A 373 -4.40 -9.47 6.80
CA ILE A 373 -3.79 -10.25 7.87
C ILE A 373 -4.82 -10.94 8.78
N LEU A 374 -6.00 -10.32 8.98
CA LEU A 374 -7.06 -10.78 9.90
C LEU A 374 -8.25 -11.45 9.21
N LEU A 375 -8.10 -11.81 7.91
CA LEU A 375 -9.16 -12.44 7.12
C LEU A 375 -10.45 -11.61 7.07
N GLY A 376 -10.33 -10.29 6.85
CA GLY A 376 -11.45 -9.36 6.88
C GLY A 376 -12.37 -9.42 5.66
N TYR A 377 -11.86 -9.83 4.50
CA TYR A 377 -12.64 -9.89 3.28
C TYR A 377 -13.60 -11.08 3.25
N PHE A 378 -14.80 -10.85 2.71
CA PHE A 378 -15.77 -11.94 2.50
C PHE A 378 -15.20 -13.08 1.65
N SER A 379 -14.29 -12.79 0.73
CA SER A 379 -13.65 -13.80 -0.13
C SER A 379 -12.88 -14.89 0.63
N PHE A 380 -12.52 -14.67 1.90
CA PHE A 380 -11.91 -15.70 2.77
C PHE A 380 -12.93 -16.69 3.34
N PHE A 381 -14.18 -16.26 3.51
CA PHE A 381 -15.21 -17.06 4.16
C PHE A 381 -15.52 -18.38 3.44
N PRO A 382 -15.61 -18.44 2.10
CA PRO A 382 -15.75 -19.69 1.35
C PRO A 382 -14.66 -20.72 1.65
N PHE A 383 -13.41 -20.29 1.77
CA PHE A 383 -12.28 -21.17 2.11
C PHE A 383 -12.32 -21.63 3.57
N HIS A 384 -12.79 -20.75 4.48
CA HIS A 384 -13.02 -21.13 5.88
C HIS A 384 -14.08 -22.23 5.98
N LEU A 385 -15.22 -22.09 5.30
CA LEU A 385 -16.26 -23.12 5.26
C LEU A 385 -15.79 -24.44 4.66
N LYS A 386 -14.97 -24.40 3.60
CA LYS A 386 -14.40 -25.62 3.00
C LYS A 386 -13.64 -26.47 4.01
N ARG A 387 -12.96 -25.85 4.98
CA ARG A 387 -12.25 -26.56 6.07
C ARG A 387 -13.20 -27.27 7.04
N LYS A 388 -14.48 -26.93 7.06
CA LYS A 388 -15.50 -27.55 7.94
C LYS A 388 -16.29 -28.68 7.27
N LEU A 389 -16.05 -28.99 5.98
CA LEU A 389 -16.81 -30.00 5.24
C LEU A 389 -16.78 -31.40 5.89
N LEU A 390 -15.70 -31.75 6.60
CA LEU A 390 -15.58 -33.01 7.32
C LEU A 390 -16.46 -33.09 8.58
N ASN A 391 -17.06 -31.95 9.02
CA ASN A 391 -17.97 -31.92 10.17
C ASN A 391 -19.25 -31.16 9.75
N PRO A 392 -20.30 -31.89 9.30
CA PRO A 392 -21.52 -31.29 8.76
C PRO A 392 -22.22 -30.33 9.73
N LEU A 393 -22.24 -30.64 11.03
CA LEU A 393 -22.87 -29.77 12.02
C LEU A 393 -22.12 -28.43 12.15
N LYS A 394 -20.78 -28.48 12.21
CA LYS A 394 -19.97 -27.24 12.24
C LYS A 394 -20.10 -26.47 10.94
N PHE A 395 -20.16 -27.16 9.79
CA PHE A 395 -20.37 -26.50 8.49
C PHE A 395 -21.70 -25.76 8.45
N ILE A 396 -22.81 -26.41 8.81
CA ILE A 396 -24.15 -25.81 8.79
C ILE A 396 -24.21 -24.62 9.75
N THR A 397 -23.70 -24.79 10.97
CA THR A 397 -23.68 -23.70 11.97
C THR A 397 -22.91 -22.48 11.47
N GLU A 398 -21.69 -22.70 10.91
CA GLU A 398 -20.88 -21.59 10.38
C GLU A 398 -21.50 -20.97 9.13
N TYR A 399 -22.13 -21.75 8.26
CA TYR A 399 -22.87 -21.27 7.10
C TYR A 399 -23.99 -20.32 7.52
N LEU A 400 -24.86 -20.73 8.46
CA LEU A 400 -25.98 -19.94 8.95
C LEU A 400 -25.48 -18.65 9.65
N ASN A 401 -24.44 -18.76 10.47
CA ASN A 401 -23.79 -17.61 11.08
C ASN A 401 -23.24 -16.63 10.04
N GLY A 402 -22.57 -17.13 9.01
CA GLY A 402 -22.02 -16.32 7.92
C GLY A 402 -23.09 -15.56 7.13
N VAL A 403 -24.21 -16.20 6.82
CA VAL A 403 -25.35 -15.52 6.19
C VAL A 403 -25.87 -14.37 7.07
N ASN A 404 -25.99 -14.62 8.40
CA ASN A 404 -26.51 -13.62 9.34
C ASN A 404 -25.54 -12.43 9.56
N THR A 405 -24.22 -12.67 9.61
CA THR A 405 -23.22 -11.63 9.89
C THR A 405 -22.86 -10.79 8.66
N THR A 406 -23.00 -11.36 7.45
CA THR A 406 -22.65 -10.65 6.20
C THR A 406 -23.79 -9.85 5.61
N ASN A 407 -25.02 -9.98 6.11
CA ASN A 407 -26.24 -9.42 5.52
C ASN A 407 -26.48 -9.84 4.05
N LEU A 408 -25.82 -10.91 3.59
CA LEU A 408 -26.06 -11.50 2.29
C LEU A 408 -27.22 -12.52 2.41
N GLY A 409 -28.23 -12.40 1.58
CA GLY A 409 -29.29 -13.41 1.51
C GLY A 409 -28.70 -14.78 1.12
N TYR A 410 -29.36 -15.88 1.49
CA TYR A 410 -28.92 -17.26 1.25
C TYR A 410 -28.46 -17.54 -0.18
N ASN A 411 -29.23 -17.08 -1.19
CA ASN A 411 -28.90 -17.27 -2.59
C ASN A 411 -27.55 -16.63 -2.98
N LYS A 412 -27.35 -15.35 -2.64
CA LYS A 412 -26.13 -14.61 -2.97
C LYS A 412 -24.92 -15.17 -2.20
N PHE A 413 -25.13 -15.55 -0.96
CA PHE A 413 -24.10 -16.17 -0.13
C PHE A 413 -23.64 -17.50 -0.75
N THR A 414 -24.57 -18.41 -1.13
CA THR A 414 -24.27 -19.69 -1.76
C THR A 414 -23.60 -19.52 -3.13
N GLN A 415 -24.08 -18.61 -3.97
CA GLN A 415 -23.45 -18.29 -5.26
C GLN A 415 -21.99 -17.86 -5.08
N ASN A 416 -21.70 -17.02 -4.10
CA ASN A 416 -20.34 -16.61 -3.78
C ASN A 416 -19.48 -17.78 -3.28
N LEU A 417 -20.04 -18.71 -2.46
CA LEU A 417 -19.32 -19.91 -2.04
C LEU A 417 -18.87 -20.75 -3.23
N ILE A 418 -19.76 -20.99 -4.18
CA ILE A 418 -19.46 -21.76 -5.40
C ILE A 418 -18.41 -21.03 -6.24
N TYR A 419 -18.59 -19.73 -6.45
CA TYR A 419 -17.69 -18.90 -7.24
C TYR A 419 -16.25 -18.90 -6.70
N PHE A 420 -16.07 -18.63 -5.40
CA PHE A 420 -14.73 -18.53 -4.81
C PHE A 420 -14.02 -19.88 -4.65
N ASN A 421 -14.77 -20.97 -4.48
CA ASN A 421 -14.17 -22.31 -4.38
C ASN A 421 -13.89 -22.98 -5.74
N ASN A 422 -14.27 -22.37 -6.86
CA ASN A 422 -14.09 -22.95 -8.20
C ASN A 422 -13.25 -22.05 -9.12
N GLY A 423 -11.95 -22.32 -9.17
CA GLY A 423 -11.00 -21.54 -10.00
C GLY A 423 -11.36 -21.54 -11.50
N SER A 424 -11.85 -22.66 -12.04
CA SER A 424 -12.25 -22.74 -13.45
C SER A 424 -13.50 -21.90 -13.77
N VAL A 425 -14.46 -21.82 -12.84
CA VAL A 425 -15.63 -20.93 -12.97
C VAL A 425 -15.18 -19.48 -12.93
N ARG A 426 -14.30 -19.13 -12.00
CA ARG A 426 -13.74 -17.78 -11.90
C ARG A 426 -12.98 -17.38 -13.16
N TYR A 427 -12.11 -18.25 -13.66
CA TYR A 427 -11.35 -18.01 -14.88
C TYR A 427 -12.26 -17.73 -16.08
N ARG A 428 -13.26 -18.61 -16.32
CA ARG A 428 -14.23 -18.41 -17.40
C ARG A 428 -15.03 -17.12 -17.25
N HIS A 429 -15.39 -16.78 -16.00
CA HIS A 429 -16.15 -15.56 -15.72
C HIS A 429 -15.34 -14.29 -16.04
N VAL A 430 -14.06 -14.23 -15.62
CA VAL A 430 -13.24 -13.06 -15.90
C VAL A 430 -12.94 -12.90 -17.38
N LEU A 431 -12.67 -14.00 -18.11
CA LEU A 431 -12.46 -13.98 -19.55
C LEU A 431 -13.72 -13.49 -20.29
N LYS A 432 -14.89 -14.03 -19.95
CA LYS A 432 -16.17 -13.63 -20.55
C LYS A 432 -16.44 -12.12 -20.35
N ASN A 433 -16.19 -11.61 -19.15
CA ASN A 433 -16.43 -10.21 -18.86
C ASN A 433 -15.43 -9.32 -19.63
N SER A 434 -14.18 -9.69 -19.69
CA SER A 434 -13.13 -8.91 -20.34
C SER A 434 -13.29 -8.89 -21.86
N SER A 435 -13.74 -9.99 -22.50
CA SER A 435 -14.01 -10.05 -23.94
C SER A 435 -15.11 -9.09 -24.41
N ALA A 436 -15.85 -8.48 -23.47
CA ALA A 436 -16.87 -7.48 -23.80
C ALA A 436 -16.27 -6.20 -24.42
N PHE A 437 -15.01 -5.86 -24.11
CA PHE A 437 -14.38 -4.63 -24.61
C PHE A 437 -12.86 -4.77 -24.87
N VAL A 438 -12.18 -5.78 -24.32
CA VAL A 438 -10.78 -6.03 -24.63
C VAL A 438 -10.67 -6.63 -26.03
N ASN A 439 -9.65 -6.21 -26.77
CA ASN A 439 -9.39 -6.70 -28.11
C ASN A 439 -9.18 -8.22 -28.12
N ASN A 440 -9.94 -8.95 -28.92
CA ASN A 440 -9.88 -10.41 -28.96
C ASN A 440 -8.51 -10.93 -29.44
N GLU A 441 -7.85 -10.24 -30.38
CA GLU A 441 -6.51 -10.58 -30.82
C GLU A 441 -5.51 -10.46 -29.67
N PHE A 442 -5.62 -9.41 -28.86
CA PHE A 442 -4.81 -9.23 -27.65
C PHE A 442 -5.05 -10.33 -26.64
N ILE A 443 -6.32 -10.70 -26.35
CA ILE A 443 -6.64 -11.80 -25.44
C ILE A 443 -6.03 -13.12 -25.95
N SER A 444 -6.11 -13.40 -27.26
CA SER A 444 -5.61 -14.67 -27.82
C SER A 444 -4.09 -14.78 -27.87
N ARG A 445 -3.38 -13.64 -27.87
CA ARG A 445 -1.92 -13.58 -27.91
C ARG A 445 -1.27 -14.10 -26.62
N TYR A 446 -1.94 -13.95 -25.48
CA TYR A 446 -1.40 -14.28 -24.17
C TYR A 446 -2.21 -15.40 -23.51
N ASN A 447 -1.57 -16.50 -23.18
CA ASN A 447 -2.13 -17.56 -22.33
C ASN A 447 -1.54 -17.46 -20.93
N ARG A 448 -2.14 -16.62 -20.07
CA ARG A 448 -1.66 -16.37 -18.70
C ARG A 448 -2.50 -17.10 -17.65
N ARG A 449 -3.02 -18.27 -18.00
CA ARG A 449 -3.81 -19.10 -17.07
C ARG A 449 -2.99 -19.53 -15.85
N ASP A 450 -1.70 -19.74 -16.03
CA ASP A 450 -0.81 -20.14 -14.93
C ASP A 450 -0.69 -19.02 -13.89
N VAL A 451 -0.52 -17.77 -14.30
CA VAL A 451 -0.53 -16.60 -13.42
C VAL A 451 -1.86 -16.49 -12.67
N PHE A 452 -2.98 -16.65 -13.36
CA PHE A 452 -4.28 -16.65 -12.72
C PHE A 452 -4.41 -17.76 -11.66
N ASN A 453 -3.95 -18.98 -11.99
CA ASN A 453 -4.00 -20.12 -11.08
C ASN A 453 -3.10 -19.92 -9.86
N GLU A 454 -1.89 -19.39 -10.04
CA GLU A 454 -0.98 -19.07 -8.95
C GLU A 454 -1.58 -18.05 -7.98
N MET A 455 -2.17 -16.98 -8.51
CA MET A 455 -2.73 -15.90 -7.67
C MET A 455 -4.06 -16.28 -7.00
N ILE A 456 -4.95 -17.00 -7.70
CA ILE A 456 -6.35 -17.18 -7.28
C ILE A 456 -6.70 -18.62 -6.89
N ALA A 457 -6.08 -19.61 -7.50
CA ALA A 457 -6.35 -21.01 -7.22
C ALA A 457 -5.60 -21.56 -6.00
N ALA A 458 -4.98 -20.68 -5.22
CA ALA A 458 -4.44 -21.05 -3.92
C ALA A 458 -5.46 -21.91 -3.16
N SER A 459 -5.15 -23.20 -2.97
CA SER A 459 -6.13 -24.25 -2.63
C SER A 459 -6.58 -24.25 -1.16
N GLY A 460 -6.33 -23.17 -0.40
CA GLY A 460 -6.68 -23.11 1.01
C GLY A 460 -6.79 -21.69 1.56
N LEU A 461 -7.33 -21.57 2.77
CA LEU A 461 -7.54 -20.29 3.45
C LEU A 461 -6.22 -19.56 3.68
N GLU A 462 -5.19 -20.25 4.16
CA GLU A 462 -3.88 -19.68 4.44
C GLU A 462 -3.15 -19.25 3.16
N ALA A 463 -3.15 -20.09 2.12
CA ALA A 463 -2.55 -19.75 0.85
C ALA A 463 -3.22 -18.50 0.21
N ASN A 464 -4.56 -18.39 0.36
CA ASN A 464 -5.30 -17.22 -0.11
C ASN A 464 -4.97 -15.97 0.72
N ARG A 465 -4.78 -16.10 2.04
CA ARG A 465 -4.31 -15.03 2.93
C ARG A 465 -2.94 -14.52 2.52
N LEU A 466 -1.97 -15.43 2.30
CA LEU A 466 -0.63 -15.09 1.84
C LEU A 466 -0.64 -14.42 0.46
N SER A 467 -1.47 -14.90 -0.46
CA SER A 467 -1.63 -14.29 -1.79
C SER A 467 -2.18 -12.86 -1.70
N ASN A 468 -3.15 -12.59 -0.80
CA ASN A 468 -3.63 -11.22 -0.58
C ASN A 468 -2.58 -10.31 0.07
N LEU A 469 -1.76 -10.86 0.97
CA LEU A 469 -0.68 -10.11 1.62
C LEU A 469 0.45 -9.73 0.66
N TRP A 470 0.88 -10.67 -0.23
CA TRP A 470 2.10 -10.49 -1.02
C TRP A 470 1.86 -10.07 -2.47
N ASN A 471 0.67 -10.39 -3.04
CA ASN A 471 0.47 -10.30 -4.48
C ASN A 471 -0.82 -9.57 -4.90
N ILE A 472 -1.97 -9.86 -4.29
CA ILE A 472 -3.26 -9.45 -4.87
C ILE A 472 -3.75 -8.10 -4.32
N SER A 473 -3.84 -7.94 -2.99
CA SER A 473 -4.52 -6.83 -2.35
C SER A 473 -3.55 -5.81 -1.77
N LEU A 474 -2.77 -6.21 -0.77
CA LEU A 474 -1.94 -5.30 0.00
C LEU A 474 -0.94 -4.48 -0.85
N PRO A 475 -0.21 -5.05 -1.84
CA PRO A 475 0.76 -4.27 -2.61
C PRO A 475 0.15 -3.08 -3.35
N SER A 476 -1.04 -3.26 -3.94
CA SER A 476 -1.75 -2.18 -4.64
C SER A 476 -2.29 -1.12 -3.67
N LEU A 477 -2.83 -1.55 -2.52
CA LEU A 477 -3.32 -0.63 -1.49
C LEU A 477 -2.20 0.22 -0.92
N LEU A 478 -1.02 -0.37 -0.65
CA LEU A 478 0.16 0.35 -0.17
C LEU A 478 0.70 1.34 -1.22
N ARG A 479 0.65 0.98 -2.51
CA ARG A 479 1.00 1.92 -3.58
C ARG A 479 0.04 3.11 -3.61
N TYR A 480 -1.27 2.86 -3.58
CA TYR A 480 -2.27 3.94 -3.56
C TYR A 480 -2.10 4.85 -2.35
N GLU A 481 -1.87 4.28 -1.18
CA GLU A 481 -1.64 4.99 0.06
C GLU A 481 -0.41 5.90 -0.03
N ASP A 482 0.76 5.33 -0.40
CA ASP A 482 2.00 6.09 -0.53
C ASP A 482 1.90 7.19 -1.60
N ARG A 483 1.35 6.87 -2.78
CA ARG A 483 1.25 7.84 -3.87
C ARG A 483 0.29 8.99 -3.56
N ASN A 484 -0.87 8.68 -3.00
CA ASN A 484 -1.87 9.68 -2.64
C ASN A 484 -1.38 10.58 -1.50
N SER A 485 -0.82 9.99 -0.45
CA SER A 485 -0.33 10.73 0.71
C SER A 485 0.86 11.63 0.33
N MET A 486 1.80 11.07 -0.43
CA MET A 486 3.00 11.81 -0.81
C MET A 486 2.78 12.87 -1.88
N ALA A 487 1.76 12.77 -2.72
CA ALA A 487 1.37 13.85 -3.63
C ALA A 487 1.08 15.16 -2.88
N PHE A 488 0.75 15.06 -1.60
CA PHE A 488 0.44 16.19 -0.70
C PHE A 488 1.45 16.33 0.46
N SER A 489 2.62 15.71 0.39
CA SER A 489 3.63 15.75 1.45
C SER A 489 3.08 15.32 2.81
N VAL A 490 2.29 14.24 2.85
CA VAL A 490 1.73 13.64 4.07
C VAL A 490 2.29 12.23 4.25
N GLU A 491 2.77 11.91 5.44
CA GLU A 491 3.19 10.57 5.81
C GLU A 491 2.02 9.75 6.35
N ALA A 492 1.67 8.65 5.66
CA ALA A 492 0.75 7.65 6.19
C ALA A 492 1.53 6.55 6.93
N ARG A 493 1.12 6.27 8.18
CA ARG A 493 1.66 5.21 9.05
C ARG A 493 0.59 4.15 9.27
N ILE A 494 0.99 2.88 9.19
CA ILE A 494 0.07 1.75 9.16
C ILE A 494 0.32 0.82 10.35
N PRO A 495 -0.39 1.01 11.50
CA PRO A 495 -0.16 0.23 12.72
C PRO A 495 -0.37 -1.28 12.56
N PHE A 496 -1.32 -1.71 11.72
CA PHE A 496 -1.56 -3.14 11.49
C PHE A 496 -0.40 -3.88 10.82
N LEU A 497 0.53 -3.15 10.18
CA LEU A 497 1.72 -3.72 9.56
C LEU A 497 2.98 -3.65 10.44
N ASP A 498 2.84 -3.54 11.75
CA ASP A 498 3.93 -3.84 12.69
C ASP A 498 4.30 -5.33 12.58
N HIS A 499 5.56 -5.63 12.29
CA HIS A 499 5.96 -7.02 12.05
C HIS A 499 5.69 -7.94 13.24
N ARG A 500 5.83 -7.45 14.48
CA ARG A 500 5.55 -8.22 15.70
C ARG A 500 4.06 -8.60 15.76
N LEU A 501 3.18 -7.64 15.44
CA LEU A 501 1.74 -7.87 15.38
C LEU A 501 1.39 -8.82 14.24
N VAL A 502 1.95 -8.64 13.04
CA VAL A 502 1.69 -9.52 11.89
C VAL A 502 2.15 -10.94 12.19
N GLU A 503 3.39 -11.13 12.70
CA GLU A 503 3.93 -12.44 13.06
C GLU A 503 3.10 -13.12 14.15
N TYR A 504 2.64 -12.35 15.15
CA TYR A 504 1.72 -12.83 16.17
C TYR A 504 0.38 -13.28 15.55
N ILE A 505 -0.24 -12.48 14.67
CA ILE A 505 -1.49 -12.81 13.99
C ILE A 505 -1.34 -14.08 13.12
N PHE A 506 -0.18 -14.27 12.47
CA PHE A 506 0.08 -15.47 11.69
C PHE A 506 0.29 -16.70 12.55
N SER A 507 0.74 -16.57 13.80
CA SER A 507 0.82 -17.69 14.74
C SER A 507 -0.55 -18.15 15.26
N ILE A 508 -1.61 -17.31 15.19
CA ILE A 508 -2.96 -17.61 15.69
C ILE A 508 -3.64 -18.67 14.82
N PRO A 509 -4.33 -19.67 15.44
CA PRO A 509 -5.15 -20.61 14.69
C PRO A 509 -6.26 -19.89 13.88
N LEU A 510 -6.40 -20.26 12.60
CA LEU A 510 -7.34 -19.61 11.66
C LEU A 510 -8.80 -19.57 12.16
N ASP A 511 -9.21 -20.54 12.99
CA ASP A 511 -10.54 -20.59 13.58
C ASP A 511 -10.79 -19.52 14.67
N LYS A 512 -9.74 -18.82 15.11
CA LYS A 512 -9.82 -17.64 15.97
C LYS A 512 -9.90 -16.33 15.18
N LEU A 513 -9.53 -16.35 13.91
CA LEU A 513 -9.62 -15.19 13.01
C LEU A 513 -11.01 -15.09 12.37
N ILE A 514 -11.59 -16.24 11.97
CA ILE A 514 -13.01 -16.34 11.55
C ILE A 514 -13.71 -17.29 12.52
N HIS A 515 -14.70 -16.78 13.26
CA HIS A 515 -15.41 -17.57 14.26
C HIS A 515 -16.87 -17.14 14.36
N LYS A 516 -17.79 -18.12 14.41
CA LYS A 516 -19.24 -17.90 14.48
C LYS A 516 -19.75 -16.88 13.45
N GLY A 517 -19.25 -16.99 12.22
CA GLY A 517 -19.59 -16.11 11.11
C GLY A 517 -18.90 -14.74 11.10
N TRP A 518 -18.20 -14.36 12.16
CA TRP A 518 -17.48 -13.09 12.24
C TRP A 518 -16.07 -13.19 11.67
N THR A 519 -15.73 -12.33 10.73
CA THR A 519 -14.36 -12.06 10.31
C THR A 519 -13.66 -11.14 11.30
N LYS A 520 -12.32 -11.10 11.31
CA LYS A 520 -11.52 -10.32 12.28
C LYS A 520 -11.90 -10.60 13.73
N HIS A 521 -12.28 -11.83 14.05
CA HIS A 521 -12.85 -12.16 15.36
C HIS A 521 -11.91 -11.80 16.51
N VAL A 522 -10.60 -12.07 16.38
CA VAL A 522 -9.61 -11.71 17.40
C VAL A 522 -9.59 -10.18 17.67
N LEU A 523 -9.63 -9.35 16.62
CA LEU A 523 -9.67 -7.90 16.76
C LEU A 523 -10.95 -7.45 17.46
N ARG A 524 -12.11 -8.01 17.08
CA ARG A 524 -13.39 -7.68 17.71
C ARG A 524 -13.39 -7.99 19.20
N GLU A 525 -12.91 -9.17 19.59
CA GLU A 525 -12.87 -9.56 21.02
C GLU A 525 -11.84 -8.78 21.82
N SER A 526 -10.69 -8.46 21.23
CA SER A 526 -9.66 -7.64 21.87
C SER A 526 -10.10 -6.19 22.13
N LEU A 527 -11.04 -5.69 21.33
CA LEU A 527 -11.57 -4.32 21.43
C LEU A 527 -12.85 -4.22 22.26
N LYS A 528 -13.29 -5.29 22.92
CA LYS A 528 -14.49 -5.28 23.76
C LYS A 528 -14.33 -4.27 24.89
N GLY A 529 -15.28 -3.31 24.98
CA GLY A 529 -15.25 -2.21 25.95
C GLY A 529 -14.22 -1.10 25.66
N LYS A 530 -13.50 -1.17 24.52
CA LYS A 530 -12.50 -0.19 24.11
C LYS A 530 -12.99 0.76 23.01
N ILE A 531 -13.91 0.29 22.18
CA ILE A 531 -14.53 1.05 21.09
C ILE A 531 -16.06 0.97 21.20
N PRO A 532 -16.82 1.85 20.51
CA PRO A 532 -18.29 1.76 20.50
C PRO A 532 -18.76 0.37 20.05
N GLU A 533 -19.73 -0.20 20.78
CA GLU A 533 -20.18 -1.58 20.56
C GLU A 533 -20.83 -1.77 19.17
N ASP A 534 -21.55 -0.75 18.68
CA ASP A 534 -22.17 -0.77 17.35
C ASP A 534 -21.14 -0.90 16.23
N ILE A 535 -19.94 -0.34 16.42
CA ILE A 535 -18.81 -0.50 15.48
C ILE A 535 -18.18 -1.87 15.66
N ARG A 536 -17.94 -2.28 16.92
CA ARG A 536 -17.35 -3.59 17.23
C ARG A 536 -18.16 -4.73 16.63
N MET A 537 -19.50 -4.63 16.68
CA MET A 537 -20.46 -5.64 16.21
C MET A 537 -21.13 -5.27 14.88
N ARG A 538 -20.58 -4.27 14.17
CA ARG A 538 -21.11 -3.87 12.85
C ARG A 538 -21.10 -5.05 11.91
N LYS A 539 -22.28 -5.36 11.34
CA LYS A 539 -22.48 -6.37 10.30
C LYS A 539 -22.27 -5.76 8.92
N GLY A 540 -21.69 -6.52 8.02
CA GLY A 540 -21.46 -6.07 6.66
C GLY A 540 -20.44 -4.91 6.61
N LYS A 541 -19.30 -5.14 5.97
CA LYS A 541 -18.35 -4.06 5.70
C LYS A 541 -18.86 -3.28 4.48
N LEU A 542 -19.12 -1.98 4.63
CA LEU A 542 -19.07 -1.10 3.49
C LEU A 542 -17.57 -0.96 3.15
N ALA A 543 -17.15 -1.49 2.00
CA ALA A 543 -15.85 -1.13 1.49
C ALA A 543 -15.85 0.39 1.28
N PHE A 544 -14.68 1.02 1.39
CA PHE A 544 -14.51 2.44 1.04
C PHE A 544 -15.14 2.68 -0.33
N SER A 545 -16.38 3.16 -0.36
CA SER A 545 -17.24 3.16 -1.53
C SER A 545 -17.44 4.58 -2.05
N VAL A 546 -17.44 4.73 -3.36
CA VAL A 546 -17.73 5.98 -4.06
C VAL A 546 -18.85 5.73 -5.07
N PRO A 547 -19.64 6.73 -5.47
CA PRO A 547 -20.71 6.56 -6.46
C PRO A 547 -20.14 6.45 -7.89
N GLN A 548 -19.17 5.54 -8.10
CA GLN A 548 -18.40 5.38 -9.34
C GLN A 548 -19.29 5.21 -10.57
N LYS A 549 -20.33 4.38 -10.46
CA LYS A 549 -21.25 4.17 -11.59
C LYS A 549 -21.98 5.45 -11.99
N LYS A 550 -22.43 6.24 -11.00
CA LYS A 550 -23.07 7.54 -11.24
C LYS A 550 -22.09 8.49 -11.92
N TRP A 551 -20.86 8.60 -11.42
CA TRP A 551 -19.83 9.46 -12.01
C TRP A 551 -19.51 9.08 -13.46
N LEU A 552 -19.36 7.79 -13.77
CA LEU A 552 -19.11 7.33 -15.13
C LEU A 552 -20.28 7.62 -16.08
N LEU A 553 -21.53 7.58 -15.58
CA LEU A 553 -22.70 7.98 -16.36
C LEU A 553 -22.72 9.48 -16.66
N GLU A 554 -22.37 10.32 -15.69
CA GLU A 554 -22.26 11.77 -15.86
C GLU A 554 -21.09 12.17 -16.78
N MET A 555 -20.05 11.32 -16.88
CA MET A 555 -18.90 11.48 -17.78
C MET A 555 -19.10 10.86 -19.17
N LYS A 556 -20.29 10.44 -19.50
CA LYS A 556 -20.55 9.75 -20.79
C LYS A 556 -20.02 10.49 -22.03
N PRO A 557 -20.19 11.82 -22.19
CA PRO A 557 -19.62 12.53 -23.34
C PRO A 557 -18.07 12.43 -23.38
N GLU A 558 -17.40 12.67 -22.25
CA GLU A 558 -15.95 12.63 -22.14
C GLU A 558 -15.42 11.21 -22.38
N LEU A 559 -16.11 10.18 -21.88
CA LEU A 559 -15.73 8.78 -22.13
C LEU A 559 -15.84 8.41 -23.61
N LEU A 560 -16.87 8.88 -24.33
CA LEU A 560 -17.01 8.66 -25.76
C LEU A 560 -15.91 9.35 -26.57
N ASP A 561 -15.46 10.52 -26.13
CA ASP A 561 -14.33 11.23 -26.72
C ASP A 561 -13.00 10.51 -26.45
N VAL A 562 -12.77 10.13 -25.21
CA VAL A 562 -11.56 9.41 -24.78
C VAL A 562 -11.32 8.11 -25.58
N PHE A 563 -12.38 7.37 -25.91
CA PHE A 563 -12.33 6.16 -26.74
C PHE A 563 -12.67 6.45 -28.22
N GLY A 564 -12.40 7.67 -28.67
CA GLY A 564 -12.50 8.07 -30.08
C GLY A 564 -11.36 7.58 -30.96
N ASN A 565 -11.17 8.24 -32.10
CA ASN A 565 -10.14 7.87 -33.09
C ASN A 565 -8.71 8.05 -32.54
N ASP A 566 -8.52 8.95 -31.56
CA ASP A 566 -7.21 9.27 -30.97
C ASP A 566 -6.90 8.44 -29.71
N SER A 567 -7.68 7.36 -29.46
CA SER A 567 -7.43 6.46 -28.33
C SER A 567 -6.09 5.78 -28.44
N ARG A 568 -5.26 5.92 -27.40
CA ARG A 568 -3.92 5.31 -27.32
C ARG A 568 -3.96 3.84 -26.91
N SER A 569 -5.04 3.42 -26.23
CA SER A 569 -5.24 2.03 -25.79
C SER A 569 -5.90 1.14 -26.84
N SER A 570 -6.10 1.60 -28.09
CA SER A 570 -6.82 0.87 -29.16
C SER A 570 -6.21 -0.51 -29.48
N ARG A 571 -4.91 -0.72 -29.27
CA ARG A 571 -4.28 -2.04 -29.41
C ARG A 571 -4.71 -3.06 -28.34
N PHE A 572 -5.21 -2.58 -27.18
CA PHE A 572 -5.67 -3.38 -26.06
C PHE A 572 -7.19 -3.44 -25.96
N ILE A 573 -7.85 -2.33 -26.32
CA ILE A 573 -9.29 -2.09 -26.15
C ILE A 573 -9.95 -1.92 -27.50
N ASP A 574 -11.05 -2.62 -27.70
CA ASP A 574 -11.91 -2.49 -28.88
C ASP A 574 -12.78 -1.24 -28.71
N ASN A 575 -12.39 -0.15 -29.38
CA ASN A 575 -13.04 1.15 -29.26
C ASN A 575 -14.51 1.13 -29.70
N GLU A 576 -14.89 0.34 -30.69
CA GLU A 576 -16.28 0.25 -31.13
C GLU A 576 -17.14 -0.41 -30.06
N LYS A 577 -16.69 -1.53 -29.51
CA LYS A 577 -17.40 -2.24 -28.44
C LYS A 577 -17.57 -1.39 -27.19
N ILE A 578 -16.48 -0.74 -26.72
CA ILE A 578 -16.55 0.06 -25.49
C ILE A 578 -17.46 1.28 -25.67
N ARG A 579 -17.42 1.94 -26.83
CA ARG A 579 -18.34 3.06 -27.18
C ARG A 579 -19.78 2.58 -27.22
N GLY A 580 -20.05 1.40 -27.79
CA GLY A 580 -21.38 0.77 -27.79
C GLY A 580 -21.90 0.53 -26.36
N ILE A 581 -21.05 0.01 -25.47
CA ILE A 581 -21.36 -0.20 -24.05
C ILE A 581 -21.67 1.13 -23.34
N ILE A 582 -20.86 2.17 -23.54
CA ILE A 582 -21.06 3.51 -22.96
C ILE A 582 -22.38 4.11 -23.47
N SER A 583 -22.62 4.02 -24.76
CA SER A 583 -23.84 4.56 -25.39
C SER A 583 -25.12 3.90 -24.87
N GLY A 584 -25.09 2.58 -24.67
CA GLY A 584 -26.19 1.78 -24.13
C GLY A 584 -26.54 2.06 -22.66
N GLY A 585 -25.65 2.72 -21.91
CA GLY A 585 -25.89 3.12 -20.51
C GLY A 585 -25.97 1.98 -19.49
N SER A 586 -25.83 0.71 -19.92
CA SER A 586 -25.80 -0.47 -19.06
C SER A 586 -24.44 -1.12 -19.14
N PHE A 587 -23.62 -0.92 -18.11
CA PHE A 587 -22.24 -1.42 -18.08
C PHE A 587 -21.81 -1.87 -16.68
N ASN A 588 -20.77 -2.70 -16.66
CA ASN A 588 -20.03 -2.98 -15.44
C ASN A 588 -19.04 -1.82 -15.18
N ASP A 589 -19.32 -1.04 -14.16
CA ASP A 589 -18.57 0.17 -13.82
C ASP A 589 -17.09 -0.10 -13.52
N LYS A 590 -16.78 -1.25 -12.91
CA LYS A 590 -15.38 -1.64 -12.62
C LYS A 590 -14.58 -1.94 -13.89
N LEU A 591 -15.22 -2.58 -14.88
CA LEU A 591 -14.59 -2.88 -16.15
C LEU A 591 -14.34 -1.60 -16.95
N LEU A 592 -15.38 -0.74 -17.07
CA LEU A 592 -15.28 0.52 -17.79
C LEU A 592 -14.23 1.45 -17.15
N TYR A 593 -14.19 1.51 -15.81
CA TYR A 593 -13.22 2.33 -15.11
C TYR A 593 -11.78 1.90 -15.40
N ARG A 594 -11.49 0.59 -15.44
CA ARG A 594 -10.14 0.09 -15.76
C ARG A 594 -9.72 0.46 -17.18
N ALA A 595 -10.62 0.31 -18.14
CA ALA A 595 -10.35 0.75 -19.51
C ALA A 595 -10.02 2.25 -19.55
N PHE A 596 -10.83 3.07 -18.87
CA PHE A 596 -10.64 4.50 -18.74
C PHE A 596 -9.29 4.85 -18.06
N ALA A 597 -8.97 4.20 -16.93
CA ALA A 597 -7.72 4.45 -16.22
C ALA A 597 -6.47 4.06 -17.04
N LEU A 598 -6.54 2.98 -17.83
CA LEU A 598 -5.46 2.62 -18.76
C LEU A 598 -5.27 3.70 -19.84
N GLU A 599 -6.35 4.14 -20.49
CA GLU A 599 -6.29 5.19 -21.52
C GLU A 599 -5.75 6.51 -20.94
N LYS A 600 -6.22 6.92 -19.74
CA LYS A 600 -5.72 8.12 -19.05
C LYS A 600 -4.23 8.01 -18.74
N TRP A 601 -3.77 6.85 -18.26
CA TRP A 601 -2.37 6.61 -18.00
C TRP A 601 -1.52 6.71 -19.27
N MET A 602 -1.98 6.11 -20.38
CA MET A 602 -1.27 6.19 -21.66
C MET A 602 -1.17 7.62 -22.16
N ARG A 603 -2.21 8.44 -21.96
CA ARG A 603 -2.20 9.87 -22.34
C ARG A 603 -1.26 10.68 -21.46
N VAL A 604 -1.34 10.52 -20.14
CA VAL A 604 -0.53 11.28 -19.16
C VAL A 604 0.96 11.04 -19.31
N PHE A 605 1.37 9.80 -19.62
CA PHE A 605 2.79 9.44 -19.83
C PHE A 605 3.23 9.51 -21.30
N ASP A 606 2.36 9.94 -22.21
CA ASP A 606 2.60 10.05 -23.66
C ASP A 606 3.07 8.73 -24.27
N LEU A 607 2.31 7.64 -24.03
CA LEU A 607 2.59 6.28 -24.46
C LEU A 607 1.88 5.97 -25.80
N LYS A 608 2.46 5.02 -26.57
CA LYS A 608 1.89 4.55 -27.85
C LYS A 608 1.49 3.08 -27.77
#